data_635e2cc9d06195470e55325972887619
#
_entry.id   635e2cc9d06195470e55325972887619
#
_cell.length_a   1.000
_cell.length_b   1.000
_cell.length_c   1.000
_cell.angle_alpha   90.00
_cell.angle_beta   90.00
_cell.angle_gamma   90.00
#
_symmetry.space_group_name_H-M   'P 1'
#
loop_
_entity.id
_entity.type
_entity.pdbx_description
1 polymer ?
#
loop_
_entity_poly.entity_id
_entity_poly.type
_entity_poly.pdbx_seq_one_letter_code
_entity_poly.pdbx_strand_id
1 'polypeptide(L)'
;PECVRQQNARGSRARVVTRAQTRSRWSAAGPGSHGGLSVTKVLIGLNLLVFVLELLTGATGIMGGGSAQAMLRLGALWPAAVLVQHEYWRMFTAMFLHDGILHIAFNMWALWVVGGYMEVAVGRLKFVVLYLISGLAGSVLVLVAAPVDSLVVGASGAIFGIFGALAVHAFLNRGRDFQSRALLGNVLFLLVINLMFTFSAGRVSWQAHIGGLLAGAVTVFAMMLGGRKDPRRPFGTID
;
A
#
# COMPACT_ATOMS: atom_id res chain seq x y z
N PRO A 1 56.88 -9.19 -31.08
CA PRO A 1 56.11 -10.13 -30.21
C PRO A 1 55.83 -9.56 -28.80
N GLU A 2 56.64 -8.56 -28.32
CA GLU A 2 56.46 -8.02 -26.95
C GLU A 2 55.33 -6.99 -26.81
N CYS A 3 55.01 -6.22 -27.85
CA CYS A 3 53.92 -5.24 -27.82
C CYS A 3 52.53 -5.86 -27.63
N VAL A 4 52.31 -7.09 -28.10
CA VAL A 4 50.97 -7.75 -27.94
C VAL A 4 50.76 -8.28 -26.53
N ARG A 5 51.83 -8.59 -25.77
CA ARG A 5 51.71 -9.03 -24.37
C ARG A 5 51.41 -7.89 -23.40
N GLN A 6 51.85 -6.66 -23.69
CA GLN A 6 51.54 -5.53 -22.81
C GLN A 6 50.13 -4.98 -22.96
N GLN A 7 49.48 -5.14 -24.10
CA GLN A 7 48.06 -4.74 -24.28
C GLN A 7 47.10 -5.64 -23.51
N ASN A 8 47.39 -6.93 -23.36
CA ASN A 8 46.54 -7.86 -22.61
C ASN A 8 46.66 -7.71 -21.08
N ALA A 9 47.68 -7.06 -20.56
CA ALA A 9 47.85 -6.82 -19.11
C ALA A 9 47.06 -5.60 -18.59
N ARG A 10 46.55 -4.72 -19.47
CA ARG A 10 45.71 -3.55 -19.14
C ARG A 10 44.24 -3.75 -19.41
N GLY A 11 43.81 -4.94 -19.77
CA GLY A 11 42.38 -5.30 -19.85
C GLY A 11 41.73 -5.15 -18.49
N SER A 12 40.95 -4.08 -18.33
CA SER A 12 40.11 -3.85 -17.14
C SER A 12 39.42 -5.17 -16.80
N ARG A 13 39.60 -5.68 -15.59
CA ARG A 13 38.79 -6.74 -15.02
C ARG A 13 37.38 -6.20 -14.91
N ALA A 14 36.65 -6.15 -16.00
CA ALA A 14 35.22 -6.00 -15.98
C ALA A 14 34.70 -7.15 -15.09
N ARG A 15 34.28 -6.83 -13.90
CA ARG A 15 33.67 -7.78 -12.97
C ARG A 15 32.42 -8.32 -13.65
N VAL A 16 32.53 -9.49 -14.30
CA VAL A 16 31.38 -10.19 -14.84
C VAL A 16 30.51 -10.55 -13.65
N VAL A 17 29.50 -9.72 -13.39
CA VAL A 17 28.48 -10.03 -12.39
C VAL A 17 27.68 -11.20 -12.96
N THR A 18 27.99 -12.39 -12.48
CA THR A 18 27.31 -13.60 -12.92
C THR A 18 25.81 -13.53 -12.56
N ARG A 19 24.97 -14.08 -13.42
CA ARG A 19 23.50 -14.19 -13.23
C ARG A 19 23.14 -14.78 -11.84
N ALA A 20 24.01 -15.55 -11.21
CA ALA A 20 23.88 -16.07 -9.86
C ALA A 20 24.03 -14.98 -8.79
N GLN A 21 24.91 -13.99 -8.98
CA GLN A 21 25.11 -12.90 -8.01
C GLN A 21 23.96 -11.87 -8.03
N THR A 22 23.33 -11.66 -9.19
CA THR A 22 22.08 -10.88 -9.27
C THR A 22 20.90 -11.63 -8.66
N ARG A 23 20.81 -12.94 -8.89
CA ARG A 23 19.74 -13.77 -8.31
C ARG A 23 19.77 -13.82 -6.77
N SER A 24 20.97 -13.83 -6.14
CA SER A 24 21.11 -13.88 -4.68
C SER A 24 20.65 -12.60 -3.98
N ARG A 25 20.75 -11.44 -4.61
CA ARG A 25 20.23 -10.18 -4.04
C ARG A 25 18.70 -10.08 -4.04
N TRP A 26 18.03 -10.70 -5.01
CA TRP A 26 16.56 -10.69 -5.12
C TRP A 26 15.90 -11.83 -4.36
N SER A 27 16.58 -12.98 -4.24
CA SER A 27 16.07 -14.11 -3.42
C SER A 27 16.17 -13.84 -1.92
N ALA A 28 17.06 -12.93 -1.50
CA ALA A 28 17.18 -12.49 -0.12
C ALA A 28 16.18 -11.39 0.27
N ALA A 29 15.55 -10.73 -0.73
CA ALA A 29 14.54 -9.67 -0.52
C ALA A 29 13.11 -10.22 -0.62
N GLY A 30 12.85 -11.39 -0.07
CA GLY A 30 11.48 -11.79 0.26
C GLY A 30 10.85 -10.81 1.27
N PRO A 31 9.51 -10.70 1.34
CA PRO A 31 8.86 -9.86 2.35
C PRO A 31 9.34 -10.29 3.74
N GLY A 32 10.33 -9.58 4.31
CA GLY A 32 10.85 -9.88 5.65
C GLY A 32 12.38 -9.93 5.84
N SER A 33 13.22 -9.67 4.83
CA SER A 33 14.69 -9.81 4.95
C SER A 33 15.42 -8.65 5.66
N HIS A 34 14.71 -7.64 6.16
CA HIS A 34 15.30 -6.68 7.08
C HIS A 34 15.10 -7.19 8.51
N GLY A 35 16.17 -7.47 9.25
CA GLY A 35 16.20 -7.99 10.62
C GLY A 35 15.58 -7.07 11.69
N GLY A 36 14.45 -6.43 11.40
CA GLY A 36 13.69 -5.56 12.27
C GLY A 36 12.19 -5.65 12.02
N LEU A 37 11.41 -5.08 12.92
CA LEU A 37 9.95 -5.05 12.87
C LEU A 37 9.48 -4.35 11.58
N SER A 38 8.77 -5.06 10.70
CA SER A 38 8.18 -4.51 9.47
C SER A 38 6.94 -3.70 9.81
N VAL A 39 6.80 -2.50 9.25
CA VAL A 39 5.60 -1.66 9.42
C VAL A 39 4.35 -2.38 8.91
N THR A 40 4.46 -3.07 7.78
CA THR A 40 3.37 -3.90 7.24
C THR A 40 2.86 -4.90 8.27
N LYS A 41 3.75 -5.63 8.97
CA LYS A 41 3.37 -6.60 10.01
C LYS A 41 2.75 -5.91 11.23
N VAL A 42 3.25 -4.75 11.61
CA VAL A 42 2.67 -3.95 12.71
C VAL A 42 1.25 -3.51 12.36
N LEU A 43 1.04 -2.98 11.16
CA LEU A 43 -0.29 -2.59 10.69
C LEU A 43 -1.26 -3.77 10.65
N ILE A 44 -0.83 -4.94 10.16
CA ILE A 44 -1.62 -6.17 10.18
C ILE A 44 -1.98 -6.54 11.62
N GLY A 45 -1.01 -6.56 12.53
CA GLY A 45 -1.24 -6.87 13.96
C GLY A 45 -2.23 -5.92 14.63
N LEU A 46 -2.12 -4.60 14.34
CA LEU A 46 -3.08 -3.60 14.85
C LEU A 46 -4.49 -3.83 14.34
N ASN A 47 -4.66 -4.09 13.04
CA ASN A 47 -5.97 -4.39 12.47
C ASN A 47 -6.59 -5.67 13.07
N LEU A 48 -5.79 -6.73 13.24
CA LEU A 48 -6.26 -7.96 13.89
C LEU A 48 -6.65 -7.74 15.35
N LEU A 49 -5.88 -6.95 16.10
CA LEU A 49 -6.19 -6.59 17.48
C LEU A 49 -7.51 -5.82 17.58
N VAL A 50 -7.70 -4.82 16.72
CA VAL A 50 -8.93 -4.04 16.66
C VAL A 50 -10.11 -4.93 16.26
N PHE A 51 -9.93 -5.85 15.30
CA PHE A 51 -10.97 -6.79 14.90
C PHE A 51 -11.43 -7.70 16.05
N VAL A 52 -10.51 -8.17 16.88
CA VAL A 52 -10.88 -8.91 18.11
C VAL A 52 -11.74 -8.04 19.04
N LEU A 53 -11.38 -6.76 19.21
CA LEU A 53 -12.18 -5.82 20.00
C LEU A 53 -13.58 -5.60 19.40
N GLU A 54 -13.70 -5.53 18.07
CA GLU A 54 -14.99 -5.43 17.38
C GLU A 54 -15.88 -6.64 17.63
N LEU A 55 -15.30 -7.85 17.61
CA LEU A 55 -16.04 -9.09 17.93
C LEU A 55 -16.49 -9.10 19.42
N LEU A 56 -15.62 -8.72 20.34
CA LEU A 56 -15.91 -8.70 21.79
C LEU A 56 -16.98 -7.67 22.15
N THR A 57 -17.05 -6.55 21.44
CA THR A 57 -18.04 -5.49 21.67
C THR A 57 -19.33 -5.68 20.89
N GLY A 58 -19.40 -6.70 20.02
CA GLY A 58 -20.54 -6.92 19.13
C GLY A 58 -20.66 -5.89 18.01
N ALA A 59 -19.61 -5.12 17.75
CA ALA A 59 -19.57 -4.14 16.67
C ALA A 59 -19.60 -4.82 15.30
N THR A 60 -19.00 -6.00 15.18
CA THR A 60 -19.12 -6.88 14.01
C THR A 60 -19.42 -8.32 14.42
N GLY A 61 -20.06 -9.08 13.54
CA GLY A 61 -20.15 -10.53 13.63
C GLY A 61 -19.02 -11.21 12.86
N ILE A 62 -18.81 -12.51 13.08
CA ILE A 62 -17.79 -13.28 12.35
C ILE A 62 -18.01 -13.16 10.83
N MET A 63 -19.25 -13.27 10.37
CA MET A 63 -19.59 -13.15 8.94
C MET A 63 -19.99 -11.73 8.52
N GLY A 64 -19.76 -10.74 9.41
CA GLY A 64 -20.23 -9.38 9.26
C GLY A 64 -21.59 -9.14 9.92
N GLY A 65 -22.08 -7.89 9.84
CA GLY A 65 -23.43 -7.56 10.33
C GLY A 65 -23.53 -7.54 11.86
N GLY A 66 -22.75 -6.69 12.52
CA GLY A 66 -22.86 -6.42 13.95
C GLY A 66 -23.74 -5.20 14.26
N SER A 67 -23.58 -4.66 15.47
CA SER A 67 -24.26 -3.44 15.91
C SER A 67 -23.64 -2.20 15.30
N ALA A 68 -24.36 -1.48 14.44
CA ALA A 68 -23.93 -0.21 13.89
C ALA A 68 -23.60 0.83 15.00
N GLN A 69 -24.35 0.83 16.11
CA GLN A 69 -24.08 1.70 17.23
C GLN A 69 -22.76 1.35 17.93
N ALA A 70 -22.43 0.08 18.10
CA ALA A 70 -21.14 -0.34 18.66
C ALA A 70 -19.99 0.02 17.70
N MET A 71 -20.19 -0.17 16.37
CA MET A 71 -19.22 0.22 15.35
C MET A 71 -18.96 1.73 15.36
N LEU A 72 -20.01 2.55 15.54
CA LEU A 72 -19.90 4.01 15.70
C LEU A 72 -19.14 4.39 16.97
N ARG A 73 -19.34 3.69 18.09
CA ARG A 73 -18.58 3.92 19.34
C ARG A 73 -17.11 3.60 19.19
N LEU A 74 -16.76 2.61 18.38
CA LEU A 74 -15.36 2.27 18.07
C LEU A 74 -14.71 3.23 17.07
N GLY A 75 -15.48 4.10 16.43
CA GLY A 75 -14.95 5.16 15.57
C GLY A 75 -15.04 4.89 14.07
N ALA A 76 -16.09 4.20 13.63
CA ALA A 76 -16.42 4.11 12.21
C ALA A 76 -16.62 5.51 11.60
N LEU A 77 -16.22 5.68 10.35
CA LEU A 77 -16.41 6.93 9.62
C LEU A 77 -17.90 7.12 9.30
N TRP A 78 -18.47 8.14 9.89
CA TRP A 78 -19.82 8.59 9.65
C TRP A 78 -19.80 10.06 9.25
N PRO A 79 -20.07 10.40 7.98
CA PRO A 79 -19.97 11.76 7.48
C PRO A 79 -20.73 12.79 8.32
N ALA A 80 -21.94 12.48 8.79
CA ALA A 80 -22.68 13.40 9.64
C ALA A 80 -21.95 13.74 10.94
N ALA A 81 -21.32 12.76 11.62
CA ALA A 81 -20.55 13.02 12.85
C ALA A 81 -19.30 13.87 12.58
N VAL A 82 -18.63 13.65 11.46
CA VAL A 82 -17.43 14.42 11.09
C VAL A 82 -17.80 15.87 10.72
N LEU A 83 -18.82 16.05 9.87
CA LEU A 83 -19.17 17.36 9.32
C LEU A 83 -19.95 18.25 10.30
N VAL A 84 -20.79 17.66 11.16
CA VAL A 84 -21.67 18.41 12.07
C VAL A 84 -21.12 18.43 13.51
N GLN A 85 -20.58 17.29 13.98
CA GLN A 85 -20.10 17.14 15.36
C GLN A 85 -18.58 17.32 15.47
N HIS A 86 -17.88 17.55 14.33
CA HIS A 86 -16.42 17.75 14.25
C HIS A 86 -15.58 16.57 14.76
N GLU A 87 -16.11 15.33 14.66
CA GLU A 87 -15.42 14.11 15.10
C GLU A 87 -14.38 13.64 14.04
N TYR A 88 -13.42 14.49 13.69
CA TYR A 88 -12.41 14.25 12.65
C TYR A 88 -11.54 13.01 12.89
N TRP A 89 -11.38 12.60 14.14
CA TRP A 89 -10.64 11.40 14.52
C TRP A 89 -11.19 10.12 13.88
N ARG A 90 -12.48 10.09 13.49
CA ARG A 90 -13.11 8.99 12.79
C ARG A 90 -12.49 8.70 11.42
N MET A 91 -11.93 9.73 10.78
CA MET A 91 -11.23 9.55 9.51
C MET A 91 -10.00 8.64 9.63
N PHE A 92 -9.38 8.63 10.81
CA PHE A 92 -8.25 7.79 11.12
C PHE A 92 -8.66 6.43 11.70
N THR A 93 -9.54 6.40 12.69
CA THR A 93 -9.92 5.14 13.37
C THR A 93 -10.64 4.16 12.46
N ALA A 94 -11.49 4.65 11.56
CA ALA A 94 -12.18 3.83 10.58
C ALA A 94 -11.25 2.98 9.70
N MET A 95 -10.01 3.41 9.51
CA MET A 95 -8.99 2.68 8.74
C MET A 95 -8.58 1.35 9.38
N PHE A 96 -8.95 1.09 10.63
CA PHE A 96 -8.59 -0.11 11.39
C PHE A 96 -9.78 -1.00 11.70
N LEU A 97 -11.02 -0.54 11.44
CA LEU A 97 -12.25 -1.27 11.69
C LEU A 97 -12.63 -2.13 10.49
N HIS A 98 -13.31 -3.27 10.73
CA HIS A 98 -13.70 -4.21 9.67
C HIS A 98 -15.06 -4.86 9.92
N ASP A 99 -15.87 -5.04 8.89
CA ASP A 99 -17.15 -5.72 8.98
C ASP A 99 -17.01 -7.18 8.51
N GLY A 100 -16.65 -8.06 9.44
CA GLY A 100 -16.55 -9.50 9.27
C GLY A 100 -15.21 -10.04 8.80
N ILE A 101 -15.06 -11.38 8.96
CA ILE A 101 -13.81 -12.10 8.74
C ILE A 101 -13.32 -12.01 7.29
N LEU A 102 -14.20 -12.03 6.31
CA LEU A 102 -13.82 -11.93 4.91
C LEU A 102 -13.24 -10.55 4.58
N HIS A 103 -13.85 -9.49 5.14
CA HIS A 103 -13.40 -8.13 4.92
C HIS A 103 -11.97 -7.94 5.47
N ILE A 104 -11.71 -8.34 6.72
CA ILE A 104 -10.36 -8.22 7.29
C ILE A 104 -9.37 -9.15 6.59
N ALA A 105 -9.76 -10.39 6.27
CA ALA A 105 -8.87 -11.34 5.62
C ALA A 105 -8.36 -10.84 4.27
N PHE A 106 -9.25 -10.30 3.41
CA PHE A 106 -8.85 -9.73 2.12
C PHE A 106 -7.98 -8.48 2.29
N ASN A 107 -8.31 -7.61 3.24
CA ASN A 107 -7.48 -6.44 3.54
C ASN A 107 -6.08 -6.84 4.03
N MET A 108 -5.98 -7.76 4.96
CA MET A 108 -4.67 -8.20 5.51
C MET A 108 -3.85 -8.96 4.47
N TRP A 109 -4.49 -9.79 3.65
CA TRP A 109 -3.80 -10.44 2.53
C TRP A 109 -3.26 -9.42 1.51
N ALA A 110 -4.07 -8.46 1.08
CA ALA A 110 -3.63 -7.41 0.18
C ALA A 110 -2.50 -6.56 0.80
N LEU A 111 -2.66 -6.15 2.06
CA LEU A 111 -1.64 -5.39 2.78
C LEU A 111 -0.33 -6.18 2.92
N TRP A 112 -0.39 -7.49 3.16
CA TRP A 112 0.78 -8.35 3.20
C TRP A 112 1.53 -8.36 1.86
N VAL A 113 0.80 -8.55 0.75
CA VAL A 113 1.38 -8.68 -0.59
C VAL A 113 1.92 -7.33 -1.09
N VAL A 114 1.05 -6.31 -1.20
CA VAL A 114 1.45 -5.03 -1.82
C VAL A 114 2.17 -4.11 -0.85
N GLY A 115 1.80 -4.16 0.44
CA GLY A 115 2.42 -3.36 1.49
C GLY A 115 3.86 -3.78 1.74
N GLY A 116 4.12 -5.09 1.87
CA GLY A 116 5.48 -5.60 2.05
C GLY A 116 6.40 -5.22 0.91
N TYR A 117 5.92 -5.28 -0.35
CA TYR A 117 6.70 -4.82 -1.50
C TYR A 117 6.97 -3.31 -1.44
N MET A 118 5.94 -2.51 -1.18
CA MET A 118 6.07 -1.05 -1.17
C MET A 118 6.92 -0.56 -0.01
N GLU A 119 6.82 -1.16 1.19
CA GLU A 119 7.68 -0.84 2.34
C GLU A 119 9.17 -1.02 2.01
N VAL A 120 9.53 -2.09 1.28
CA VAL A 120 10.91 -2.32 0.82
C VAL A 120 11.32 -1.28 -0.24
N ALA A 121 10.40 -0.90 -1.13
CA ALA A 121 10.69 0.03 -2.22
C ALA A 121 10.94 1.47 -1.74
N VAL A 122 10.15 1.96 -0.77
CA VAL A 122 10.21 3.37 -0.33
C VAL A 122 10.84 3.56 1.05
N GLY A 123 11.02 2.48 1.81
CA GLY A 123 11.46 2.53 3.20
C GLY A 123 10.32 2.73 4.20
N ARG A 124 10.57 2.38 5.47
CA ARG A 124 9.54 2.30 6.53
C ARG A 124 8.79 3.60 6.77
N LEU A 125 9.52 4.72 6.95
CA LEU A 125 8.92 6.00 7.28
C LEU A 125 8.04 6.51 6.13
N LYS A 126 8.54 6.45 4.90
CA LYS A 126 7.79 6.87 3.71
C LYS A 126 6.58 5.96 3.48
N PHE A 127 6.68 4.68 3.81
CA PHE A 127 5.55 3.75 3.74
C PHE A 127 4.44 4.09 4.75
N VAL A 128 4.79 4.45 6.01
CA VAL A 128 3.81 4.94 6.99
C VAL A 128 3.10 6.20 6.47
N VAL A 129 3.86 7.16 5.97
CA VAL A 129 3.31 8.42 5.42
C VAL A 129 2.38 8.13 4.24
N LEU A 130 2.80 7.26 3.31
CA LEU A 130 1.99 6.82 2.18
C LEU A 130 0.67 6.19 2.63
N TYR A 131 0.73 5.25 3.59
CA TYR A 131 -0.44 4.55 4.13
C TYR A 131 -1.43 5.55 4.75
N LEU A 132 -0.95 6.43 5.61
CA LEU A 132 -1.79 7.41 6.32
C LEU A 132 -2.40 8.45 5.38
N ILE A 133 -1.61 9.05 4.49
CA ILE A 133 -2.12 10.03 3.52
C ILE A 133 -3.19 9.39 2.62
N SER A 134 -2.95 8.17 2.15
CA SER A 134 -3.89 7.46 1.29
C SER A 134 -5.22 7.16 2.01
N GLY A 135 -5.15 6.65 3.23
CA GLY A 135 -6.36 6.35 4.00
C GLY A 135 -7.16 7.60 4.35
N LEU A 136 -6.47 8.66 4.80
CA LEU A 136 -7.12 9.94 5.10
C LEU A 136 -7.74 10.58 3.86
N ALA A 137 -7.07 10.54 2.71
CA ALA A 137 -7.63 11.05 1.46
C ALA A 137 -8.85 10.24 1.00
N GLY A 138 -8.83 8.93 1.23
CA GLY A 138 -10.01 8.08 1.05
C GLY A 138 -11.18 8.55 1.93
N SER A 139 -10.92 8.82 3.22
CA SER A 139 -11.93 9.35 4.14
C SER A 139 -12.43 10.72 3.70
N VAL A 140 -11.55 11.62 3.22
CA VAL A 140 -11.96 12.93 2.68
C VAL A 140 -12.93 12.76 1.50
N LEU A 141 -12.62 11.85 0.56
CA LEU A 141 -13.52 11.65 -0.59
C LEU A 141 -14.87 11.04 -0.16
N VAL A 142 -14.90 10.22 0.90
CA VAL A 142 -16.16 9.77 1.51
C VAL A 142 -16.97 10.95 2.04
N LEU A 143 -16.36 11.90 2.75
CA LEU A 143 -17.06 13.09 3.28
C LEU A 143 -17.65 13.96 2.17
N VAL A 144 -17.02 14.01 1.01
CA VAL A 144 -17.43 14.85 -0.12
C VAL A 144 -18.48 14.18 -1.01
N ALA A 145 -18.39 12.85 -1.19
CA ALA A 145 -19.11 12.17 -2.26
C ALA A 145 -19.98 10.99 -1.80
N ALA A 146 -19.95 10.61 -0.52
CA ALA A 146 -20.83 9.56 -0.01
C ALA A 146 -22.08 10.18 0.64
N PRO A 147 -23.17 9.41 0.75
CA PRO A 147 -24.33 9.81 1.54
C PRO A 147 -23.95 10.11 2.99
N VAL A 148 -24.58 11.13 3.59
CA VAL A 148 -24.22 11.62 4.94
C VAL A 148 -24.49 10.60 6.05
N ASP A 149 -25.38 9.63 5.80
CA ASP A 149 -25.76 8.53 6.68
C ASP A 149 -24.95 7.24 6.43
N SER A 150 -24.01 7.26 5.48
CA SER A 150 -23.18 6.09 5.21
C SER A 150 -22.24 5.79 6.40
N LEU A 151 -22.02 4.49 6.63
CA LEU A 151 -21.06 4.00 7.62
C LEU A 151 -19.92 3.31 6.88
N VAL A 152 -18.70 3.85 7.00
CA VAL A 152 -17.53 3.35 6.27
C VAL A 152 -16.45 2.90 7.24
N VAL A 153 -15.91 1.70 7.00
CA VAL A 153 -14.83 1.07 7.76
C VAL A 153 -13.90 0.33 6.80
N GLY A 154 -12.65 0.15 7.17
CA GLY A 154 -11.68 -0.70 6.48
C GLY A 154 -10.35 -0.01 6.17
N ALA A 155 -9.29 -0.81 6.17
CA ALA A 155 -7.95 -0.41 5.72
C ALA A 155 -7.87 -0.18 4.20
N SER A 156 -8.92 -0.53 3.47
CA SER A 156 -8.91 -0.63 2.01
C SER A 156 -8.60 0.68 1.30
N GLY A 157 -9.01 1.83 1.81
CA GLY A 157 -8.64 3.13 1.25
C GLY A 157 -7.12 3.33 1.22
N ALA A 158 -6.43 3.02 2.33
CA ALA A 158 -4.97 3.06 2.40
C ALA A 158 -4.32 2.01 1.50
N ILE A 159 -4.88 0.80 1.42
CA ILE A 159 -4.39 -0.29 0.56
C ILE A 159 -4.53 0.08 -0.92
N PHE A 160 -5.64 0.68 -1.34
CA PHE A 160 -5.80 1.21 -2.69
C PHE A 160 -4.77 2.30 -3.00
N GLY A 161 -4.41 3.12 -2.01
CA GLY A 161 -3.29 4.06 -2.14
C GLY A 161 -1.95 3.37 -2.38
N ILE A 162 -1.68 2.25 -1.71
CA ILE A 162 -0.50 1.44 -1.98
C ILE A 162 -0.55 0.87 -3.42
N PHE A 163 -1.72 0.41 -3.91
CA PHE A 163 -1.87 0.00 -5.30
C PHE A 163 -1.58 1.14 -6.27
N GLY A 164 -2.10 2.35 -6.02
CA GLY A 164 -1.82 3.54 -6.83
C GLY A 164 -0.33 3.90 -6.86
N ALA A 165 0.31 3.89 -5.69
CA ALA A 165 1.74 4.11 -5.55
C ALA A 165 2.55 3.06 -6.32
N LEU A 166 2.17 1.78 -6.20
CA LEU A 166 2.84 0.67 -6.86
C LEU A 166 2.68 0.73 -8.39
N ALA A 167 1.50 1.13 -8.88
CA ALA A 167 1.24 1.33 -10.30
C ALA A 167 2.14 2.43 -10.90
N VAL A 168 2.27 3.58 -10.21
CA VAL A 168 3.16 4.67 -10.62
C VAL A 168 4.62 4.21 -10.57
N HIS A 169 5.04 3.57 -9.47
CA HIS A 169 6.40 3.05 -9.32
C HIS A 169 6.76 2.06 -10.44
N ALA A 170 5.89 1.09 -10.71
CA ALA A 170 6.10 0.10 -11.76
C ALA A 170 6.08 0.72 -13.17
N PHE A 171 5.16 1.68 -13.42
CA PHE A 171 5.08 2.40 -14.69
C PHE A 171 6.36 3.18 -15.00
N LEU A 172 6.89 3.92 -14.04
CA LEU A 172 8.11 4.70 -14.22
C LEU A 172 9.35 3.84 -14.40
N ASN A 173 9.35 2.60 -13.90
CA ASN A 173 10.44 1.65 -14.03
C ASN A 173 10.27 0.61 -15.17
N ARG A 174 9.15 0.63 -15.91
CA ARG A 174 8.81 -0.40 -16.93
C ARG A 174 9.82 -0.59 -18.06
N GLY A 175 10.64 0.42 -18.33
CA GLY A 175 11.67 0.38 -19.36
C GLY A 175 12.98 -0.28 -18.92
N ARG A 176 13.16 -0.63 -17.65
CA ARG A 176 14.42 -1.11 -17.10
C ARG A 176 14.69 -2.57 -17.42
N ASP A 177 13.70 -3.43 -17.19
CA ASP A 177 13.83 -4.86 -17.37
C ASP A 177 12.45 -5.54 -17.54
N PHE A 178 12.49 -6.84 -17.86
CA PHE A 178 11.28 -7.64 -18.02
C PHE A 178 10.47 -7.74 -16.71
N GLN A 179 11.14 -7.80 -15.56
CA GLN A 179 10.47 -7.94 -14.25
C GLN A 179 9.66 -6.70 -13.90
N SER A 180 10.18 -5.50 -14.18
CA SER A 180 9.45 -4.24 -13.98
C SER A 180 8.19 -4.15 -14.85
N ARG A 181 8.24 -4.68 -16.09
CA ARG A 181 7.05 -4.76 -16.96
C ARG A 181 6.03 -5.78 -16.45
N ALA A 182 6.49 -6.95 -16.02
CA ALA A 182 5.62 -7.98 -15.45
C ALA A 182 4.95 -7.49 -14.15
N LEU A 183 5.69 -6.79 -13.30
CA LEU A 183 5.14 -6.16 -12.10
C LEU A 183 4.00 -5.19 -12.44
N LEU A 184 4.20 -4.30 -13.43
CA LEU A 184 3.14 -3.38 -13.85
C LEU A 184 1.90 -4.14 -14.33
N GLY A 185 2.06 -5.18 -15.14
CA GLY A 185 0.95 -6.00 -15.60
C GLY A 185 0.17 -6.65 -14.45
N ASN A 186 0.87 -7.25 -13.49
CA ASN A 186 0.26 -7.87 -12.32
C ASN A 186 -0.46 -6.85 -11.42
N VAL A 187 0.14 -5.68 -11.20
CA VAL A 187 -0.48 -4.62 -10.40
C VAL A 187 -1.75 -4.11 -11.06
N LEU A 188 -1.72 -3.83 -12.37
CA LEU A 188 -2.89 -3.38 -13.12
C LEU A 188 -3.99 -4.44 -13.13
N PHE A 189 -3.65 -5.71 -13.32
CA PHE A 189 -4.61 -6.81 -13.26
C PHE A 189 -5.30 -6.89 -11.88
N LEU A 190 -4.52 -6.88 -10.80
CA LEU A 190 -5.08 -6.88 -9.44
C LEU A 190 -5.91 -5.64 -9.15
N LEU A 191 -5.47 -4.47 -9.62
CA LEU A 191 -6.21 -3.23 -9.47
C LEU A 191 -7.57 -3.29 -10.16
N VAL A 192 -7.61 -3.77 -11.41
CA VAL A 192 -8.86 -3.91 -12.18
C VAL A 192 -9.83 -4.86 -11.46
N ILE A 193 -9.36 -6.03 -11.01
CA ILE A 193 -10.22 -6.98 -10.27
C ILE A 193 -10.76 -6.36 -8.98
N ASN A 194 -9.90 -5.66 -8.21
CA ASN A 194 -10.34 -5.00 -6.98
C ASN A 194 -11.34 -3.86 -7.24
N LEU A 195 -11.16 -3.09 -8.33
CA LEU A 195 -12.12 -2.07 -8.74
C LEU A 195 -13.44 -2.68 -9.21
N MET A 196 -13.40 -3.77 -10.00
CA MET A 196 -14.62 -4.49 -10.39
C MET A 196 -15.39 -4.97 -9.15
N PHE A 197 -14.70 -5.55 -8.17
CA PHE A 197 -15.31 -5.95 -6.91
C PHE A 197 -15.89 -4.74 -6.15
N THR A 198 -15.16 -3.63 -6.10
CA THR A 198 -15.60 -2.39 -5.45
C THR A 198 -16.94 -1.89 -5.99
N PHE A 199 -17.10 -1.87 -7.31
CA PHE A 199 -18.33 -1.38 -7.94
C PHE A 199 -19.46 -2.41 -7.98
N SER A 200 -19.14 -3.70 -7.86
CA SER A 200 -20.15 -4.79 -7.85
C SER A 200 -20.72 -5.05 -6.46
N ALA A 201 -19.96 -4.82 -5.40
CA ALA A 201 -20.38 -5.05 -4.02
C ALA A 201 -20.95 -3.76 -3.42
N GLY A 202 -22.28 -3.66 -3.34
CA GLY A 202 -23.00 -2.46 -2.89
C GLY A 202 -22.72 -1.98 -1.46
N ARG A 203 -21.89 -2.70 -0.70
CA ARG A 203 -21.44 -2.34 0.66
C ARG A 203 -20.00 -1.80 0.71
N VAL A 204 -19.33 -1.68 -0.44
CA VAL A 204 -17.93 -1.23 -0.50
C VAL A 204 -17.89 0.25 -0.89
N SER A 205 -17.20 1.05 -0.10
CA SER A 205 -17.05 2.48 -0.39
C SER A 205 -16.08 2.71 -1.56
N TRP A 206 -16.59 2.89 -2.77
CA TRP A 206 -15.77 3.25 -3.93
C TRP A 206 -15.07 4.60 -3.74
N GLN A 207 -15.67 5.51 -2.97
CA GLN A 207 -15.08 6.82 -2.65
C GLN A 207 -13.77 6.64 -1.88
N ALA A 208 -13.77 5.81 -0.82
CA ALA A 208 -12.57 5.52 -0.05
C ALA A 208 -11.46 4.92 -0.94
N HIS A 209 -11.83 4.02 -1.85
CA HIS A 209 -10.88 3.35 -2.75
C HIS A 209 -10.28 4.32 -3.78
N ILE A 210 -11.11 5.12 -4.45
CA ILE A 210 -10.63 6.08 -5.46
C ILE A 210 -9.81 7.19 -4.81
N GLY A 211 -10.28 7.74 -3.68
CA GLY A 211 -9.54 8.77 -2.94
C GLY A 211 -8.16 8.28 -2.51
N GLY A 212 -8.10 7.08 -1.94
CA GLY A 212 -6.83 6.45 -1.57
C GLY A 212 -5.92 6.20 -2.76
N LEU A 213 -6.43 5.60 -3.83
CA LEU A 213 -5.69 5.29 -5.06
C LEU A 213 -4.99 6.53 -5.64
N LEU A 214 -5.74 7.61 -5.81
CA LEU A 214 -5.21 8.85 -6.37
C LEU A 214 -4.17 9.49 -5.46
N ALA A 215 -4.47 9.56 -4.15
CA ALA A 215 -3.53 10.14 -3.18
C ALA A 215 -2.24 9.33 -3.08
N GLY A 216 -2.31 8.02 -3.11
CA GLY A 216 -1.12 7.16 -3.09
C GLY A 216 -0.27 7.32 -4.34
N ALA A 217 -0.90 7.40 -5.52
CA ALA A 217 -0.21 7.65 -6.78
C ALA A 217 0.55 9.00 -6.75
N VAL A 218 -0.12 10.07 -6.31
CA VAL A 218 0.48 11.41 -6.18
C VAL A 218 1.60 11.42 -5.14
N THR A 219 1.39 10.78 -3.99
CA THR A 219 2.36 10.75 -2.89
C THR A 219 3.67 10.08 -3.31
N VAL A 220 3.60 8.89 -3.95
CA VAL A 220 4.83 8.23 -4.41
C VAL A 220 5.51 8.99 -5.53
N PHE A 221 4.74 9.59 -6.45
CA PHE A 221 5.30 10.43 -7.51
C PHE A 221 6.07 11.62 -6.92
N ALA A 222 5.51 12.32 -5.93
CA ALA A 222 6.19 13.41 -5.21
C ALA A 222 7.46 12.93 -4.49
N MET A 223 7.41 11.77 -3.82
CA MET A 223 8.59 11.16 -3.18
C MET A 223 9.71 10.87 -4.18
N MET A 224 9.35 10.41 -5.39
CA MET A 224 10.32 10.12 -6.45
C MET A 224 10.95 11.38 -7.05
N LEU A 225 10.22 12.49 -7.11
CA LEU A 225 10.76 13.79 -7.54
C LEU A 225 11.75 14.35 -6.52
N GLY A 226 11.46 14.21 -5.22
CA GLY A 226 12.32 14.68 -4.13
C GLY A 226 13.66 13.92 -4.04
N GLY A 227 13.70 12.64 -4.45
CA GLY A 227 14.92 11.81 -4.46
C GLY A 227 15.90 12.10 -5.62
N ARG A 228 15.57 12.99 -6.54
CA ARG A 228 16.34 13.28 -7.77
C ARG A 228 17.62 14.10 -7.59
N LYS A 229 18.05 14.41 -6.40
CA LYS A 229 19.21 15.31 -6.16
C LYS A 229 20.57 14.74 -6.57
N ASP A 230 20.70 13.43 -6.80
CA ASP A 230 21.95 12.83 -7.31
C ASP A 230 21.77 12.35 -8.77
N PRO A 231 22.40 13.06 -9.75
CA PRO A 231 22.32 12.67 -11.17
C PRO A 231 22.95 11.30 -11.48
N ARG A 232 23.69 10.71 -10.55
CA ARG A 232 24.29 9.36 -10.69
C ARG A 232 23.37 8.24 -10.23
N ARG A 233 22.28 8.56 -9.54
CA ARG A 233 21.31 7.55 -9.07
C ARG A 233 20.30 7.23 -10.16
N PRO A 234 20.03 5.95 -10.38
CA PRO A 234 19.00 5.53 -11.32
C PRO A 234 17.63 6.11 -10.90
N PHE A 235 16.82 6.50 -11.89
CA PHE A 235 15.46 6.96 -11.69
C PHE A 235 14.66 5.93 -10.87
N GLY A 236 14.06 6.34 -9.75
CA GLY A 236 13.20 5.48 -8.93
C GLY A 236 13.87 4.80 -7.73
N THR A 237 15.11 5.16 -7.37
CA THR A 237 15.63 4.89 -6.02
C THR A 237 15.10 5.98 -5.08
N ILE A 238 14.30 5.60 -4.12
CA ILE A 238 13.78 6.48 -3.06
C ILE A 238 14.68 6.26 -1.83
N ASP A 239 15.32 7.33 -1.32
CA ASP A 239 16.07 7.29 -0.07
C ASP A 239 15.17 7.25 1.15
#